data_e9f9c238857f0163d5ca733ab58162ba
#
_entry.id   e9f9c238857f0163d5ca733ab58162ba
#
_cell.length_a   1.000
_cell.length_b   1.000
_cell.length_c   1.000
_cell.angle_alpha   90.00
_cell.angle_beta   90.00
_cell.angle_gamma   90.00
#
_symmetry.space_group_name_H-M   'P 1'
#
loop_
_entity.id
_entity.type
_entity.pdbx_description
1 polymer ?
#
loop_
_entity_poly.entity_id
_entity_poly.type
_entity_poly.pdbx_seq_one_letter_code
_entity_poly.pdbx_strand_id
1 'polypeptide(L)'
;YSEGGYATLAAQAGIEHLYNEEFHITASFPMAGAYDLAGTMVDYFLSEPEYENPYYVPYVLTSHIWYYQGLDTDLNMYFEPYWAETLPNLYDGTFSGGEINNMLPDNVLDILIDSVLTDFTNNDDQFLRQTLSENTLLNWVPDSPTYLYHGIADDQVPYENSVVAYNTFQSNGSSDVVLELLPESAGGHTSAAIPSIISVYPLM
;
A
#
# COMPACT_ATOMS: atom_id res chain seq x y z
N TYR A 1 -9.82 0.52 -6.52
CA TYR A 1 -8.82 1.53 -6.80
C TYR A 1 -8.10 1.94 -5.51
N SER A 2 -6.78 2.25 -5.56
CA SER A 2 -5.99 2.69 -4.41
C SER A 2 -5.99 1.64 -3.29
N GLU A 3 -6.31 2.00 -2.05
CA GLU A 3 -6.52 1.06 -0.94
C GLU A 3 -7.52 -0.04 -1.33
N GLY A 4 -8.59 0.31 -2.06
CA GLY A 4 -9.53 -0.67 -2.61
C GLY A 4 -8.89 -1.63 -3.63
N GLY A 5 -7.88 -1.19 -4.40
CA GLY A 5 -7.08 -2.05 -5.27
C GLY A 5 -6.25 -3.06 -4.48
N TYR A 6 -5.58 -2.60 -3.43
CA TYR A 6 -4.87 -3.48 -2.48
C TYR A 6 -5.83 -4.49 -1.84
N ALA A 7 -6.96 -4.01 -1.30
CA ALA A 7 -7.97 -4.87 -0.67
C ALA A 7 -8.57 -5.90 -1.65
N THR A 8 -8.74 -5.52 -2.92
CA THR A 8 -9.21 -6.43 -3.99
C THR A 8 -8.23 -7.58 -4.20
N LEU A 9 -6.94 -7.29 -4.31
CA LEU A 9 -5.91 -8.31 -4.51
C LEU A 9 -5.75 -9.20 -3.27
N ALA A 10 -5.82 -8.62 -2.07
CA ALA A 10 -5.80 -9.36 -0.81
C ALA A 10 -7.01 -10.30 -0.66
N ALA A 11 -8.21 -9.81 -1.01
CA ALA A 11 -9.43 -10.62 -0.99
C ALA A 11 -9.36 -11.75 -2.00
N GLN A 12 -8.85 -11.50 -3.21
CA GLN A 12 -8.64 -12.55 -4.21
C GLN A 12 -7.71 -13.63 -3.68
N ALA A 13 -6.55 -13.27 -3.13
CA ALA A 13 -5.61 -14.22 -2.55
C ALA A 13 -6.26 -15.06 -1.44
N GLY A 14 -7.03 -14.41 -0.56
CA GLY A 14 -7.77 -15.11 0.51
C GLY A 14 -8.82 -16.09 -0.03
N ILE A 15 -9.58 -15.69 -1.03
CA ILE A 15 -10.60 -16.55 -1.65
C ILE A 15 -9.94 -17.76 -2.34
N GLU A 16 -8.93 -17.53 -3.16
CA GLU A 16 -8.26 -18.59 -3.91
C GLU A 16 -7.50 -19.57 -3.02
N HIS A 17 -6.95 -19.13 -1.89
CA HIS A 17 -6.22 -20.00 -0.97
C HIS A 17 -7.10 -20.74 0.04
N LEU A 18 -8.12 -20.05 0.59
CA LEU A 18 -8.87 -20.55 1.74
C LEU A 18 -10.29 -21.03 1.38
N TYR A 19 -10.85 -20.55 0.27
CA TYR A 19 -12.26 -20.74 -0.07
C TYR A 19 -12.47 -21.15 -1.53
N ASN A 20 -11.46 -21.68 -2.21
CA ASN A 20 -11.51 -22.07 -3.63
C ASN A 20 -12.51 -23.19 -3.95
N GLU A 21 -12.89 -24.01 -2.95
CA GLU A 21 -13.95 -25.01 -3.11
C GLU A 21 -15.35 -24.41 -3.01
N GLU A 22 -15.50 -23.24 -2.38
CA GLU A 22 -16.79 -22.62 -2.12
C GLU A 22 -17.07 -21.45 -3.08
N PHE A 23 -16.03 -20.68 -3.45
CA PHE A 23 -16.17 -19.51 -4.31
C PHE A 23 -15.22 -19.58 -5.51
N HIS A 24 -15.72 -19.13 -6.66
CA HIS A 24 -14.94 -18.99 -7.88
C HIS A 24 -14.98 -17.55 -8.36
N ILE A 25 -13.81 -16.93 -8.53
CA ILE A 25 -13.67 -15.58 -9.05
C ILE A 25 -13.68 -15.65 -10.57
N THR A 26 -14.60 -14.94 -11.21
CA THR A 26 -14.68 -14.84 -12.67
C THR A 26 -13.55 -13.97 -13.24
N ALA A 27 -13.29 -12.83 -12.60
CA ALA A 27 -12.17 -11.95 -12.91
C ALA A 27 -11.95 -10.97 -11.74
N SER A 28 -10.74 -10.46 -11.58
CA SER A 28 -10.36 -9.47 -10.60
C SER A 28 -9.70 -8.26 -11.26
N PHE A 29 -10.00 -7.07 -10.77
CA PHE A 29 -9.53 -5.80 -11.32
C PHE A 29 -8.90 -4.90 -10.23
N PRO A 30 -7.79 -5.32 -9.61
CA PRO A 30 -7.07 -4.49 -8.65
C PRO A 30 -6.39 -3.32 -9.36
N MET A 31 -6.67 -2.08 -8.91
CA MET A 31 -6.21 -0.87 -9.58
C MET A 31 -5.44 0.03 -8.62
N ALA A 32 -4.25 0.49 -9.03
CA ALA A 32 -3.40 1.46 -8.36
C ALA A 32 -3.20 1.17 -6.85
N GLY A 33 -3.02 -0.09 -6.49
CA GLY A 33 -2.81 -0.53 -5.11
C GLY A 33 -1.33 -0.63 -4.74
N ALA A 34 -1.04 -0.46 -3.45
CA ALA A 34 0.30 -0.61 -2.87
C ALA A 34 0.59 -2.10 -2.59
N TYR A 35 0.79 -2.91 -3.63
CA TYR A 35 0.90 -4.37 -3.51
C TYR A 35 2.23 -4.82 -2.91
N ASP A 36 3.28 -4.04 -3.11
CA ASP A 36 4.63 -4.26 -2.63
C ASP A 36 4.99 -3.24 -1.53
N LEU A 37 4.43 -3.46 -0.35
CA LEU A 37 4.63 -2.56 0.79
C LEU A 37 6.08 -2.55 1.28
N ALA A 38 6.73 -3.71 1.33
CA ALA A 38 8.08 -3.85 1.89
C ALA A 38 9.20 -3.44 0.92
N GLY A 39 8.94 -3.51 -0.39
CA GLY A 39 9.88 -3.08 -1.44
C GLY A 39 9.52 -1.71 -1.97
N THR A 40 8.72 -1.67 -3.02
CA THR A 40 8.39 -0.45 -3.79
C THR A 40 7.93 0.72 -2.92
N MET A 41 7.04 0.48 -1.92
CA MET A 41 6.54 1.58 -1.09
C MET A 41 7.59 2.09 -0.11
N VAL A 42 8.37 1.20 0.50
CA VAL A 42 9.47 1.62 1.39
C VAL A 42 10.54 2.39 0.62
N ASP A 43 10.97 1.89 -0.54
CA ASP A 43 11.95 2.56 -1.38
C ASP A 43 11.46 3.96 -1.80
N TYR A 44 10.17 4.08 -2.11
CA TYR A 44 9.55 5.35 -2.45
C TYR A 44 9.61 6.34 -1.26
N PHE A 45 9.15 5.96 -0.08
CA PHE A 45 9.17 6.83 1.11
C PHE A 45 10.59 7.22 1.56
N LEU A 46 11.57 6.34 1.35
CA LEU A 46 12.97 6.64 1.67
C LEU A 46 13.63 7.56 0.64
N SER A 47 13.19 7.53 -0.63
CA SER A 47 13.75 8.36 -1.71
C SER A 47 13.03 9.68 -1.90
N GLU A 48 11.75 9.76 -1.53
CA GLU A 48 10.89 10.94 -1.70
C GLU A 48 10.42 11.46 -0.32
N PRO A 49 11.31 12.16 0.43
CA PRO A 49 10.99 12.59 1.79
C PRO A 49 9.82 13.59 1.85
N GLU A 50 9.58 14.37 0.79
CA GLU A 50 8.46 15.32 0.66
C GLU A 50 7.26 14.65 -0.04
N TYR A 51 6.81 13.51 0.48
CA TYR A 51 5.67 12.78 -0.05
C TYR A 51 4.38 13.60 0.04
N GLU A 52 3.61 13.68 -1.06
CA GLU A 52 2.46 14.58 -1.19
C GLU A 52 1.30 14.29 -0.22
N ASN A 53 1.17 13.02 0.19
CA ASN A 53 0.14 12.58 1.13
C ASN A 53 0.73 11.87 2.35
N PRO A 54 1.54 12.55 3.17
CA PRO A 54 2.29 11.96 4.27
C PRO A 54 1.42 11.25 5.31
N TYR A 55 0.13 11.58 5.42
CA TYR A 55 -0.78 10.99 6.41
C TYR A 55 -0.92 9.46 6.28
N TYR A 56 -0.66 8.89 5.11
CA TYR A 56 -0.72 7.43 4.93
C TYR A 56 0.37 6.69 5.71
N VAL A 57 1.57 7.27 5.85
CA VAL A 57 2.70 6.60 6.50
C VAL A 57 2.40 6.32 7.99
N PRO A 58 2.11 7.32 8.85
CA PRO A 58 1.77 7.04 10.23
C PRO A 58 0.47 6.23 10.39
N TYR A 59 -0.50 6.37 9.47
CA TYR A 59 -1.70 5.54 9.47
C TYR A 59 -1.35 4.05 9.35
N VAL A 60 -0.56 3.67 8.36
CA VAL A 60 -0.13 2.28 8.14
C VAL A 60 0.73 1.79 9.30
N LEU A 61 1.78 2.53 9.68
CA LEU A 61 2.69 2.11 10.74
C LEU A 61 1.97 1.93 12.08
N THR A 62 1.12 2.88 12.46
CA THR A 62 0.37 2.80 13.73
C THR A 62 -0.62 1.63 13.72
N SER A 63 -1.34 1.42 12.61
CA SER A 63 -2.28 0.29 12.49
C SER A 63 -1.56 -1.06 12.55
N HIS A 64 -0.38 -1.19 11.96
CA HIS A 64 0.44 -2.40 12.04
C HIS A 64 0.95 -2.63 13.48
N ILE A 65 1.46 -1.59 14.16
CA ILE A 65 1.88 -1.70 15.56
C ILE A 65 0.74 -2.24 16.41
N TRP A 66 -0.44 -1.65 16.29
CA TRP A 66 -1.60 -2.07 17.09
C TRP A 66 -2.12 -3.47 16.72
N TYR A 67 -2.10 -3.82 15.45
CA TYR A 67 -2.54 -5.14 15.01
C TYR A 67 -1.62 -6.25 15.54
N TYR A 68 -0.30 -6.05 15.47
CA TYR A 68 0.68 -7.08 15.81
C TYR A 68 1.07 -7.12 17.30
N GLN A 69 0.98 -5.99 17.99
CA GLN A 69 1.41 -5.87 19.39
C GLN A 69 0.29 -5.54 20.37
N GLY A 70 -0.88 -5.10 19.88
CA GLY A 70 -2.03 -4.73 20.69
C GLY A 70 -2.19 -3.22 20.85
N LEU A 71 -3.43 -2.80 21.14
CA LEU A 71 -3.81 -1.38 21.26
C LEU A 71 -3.16 -0.67 22.45
N ASP A 72 -2.68 -1.41 23.46
CA ASP A 72 -2.02 -0.87 24.64
C ASP A 72 -0.49 -0.67 24.47
N THR A 73 0.03 -0.88 23.24
CA THR A 73 1.44 -0.71 22.94
C THR A 73 1.87 0.72 23.16
N ASP A 74 2.99 0.93 23.87
CA ASP A 74 3.60 2.24 24.06
C ASP A 74 4.21 2.75 22.74
N LEU A 75 3.56 3.69 22.11
CA LEU A 75 4.00 4.28 20.84
C LEU A 75 5.32 5.05 20.96
N ASN A 76 5.75 5.46 22.16
CA ASN A 76 7.08 6.05 22.37
C ASN A 76 8.24 5.08 22.06
N MET A 77 7.96 3.79 21.89
CA MET A 77 8.95 2.83 21.40
C MET A 77 9.30 3.03 19.91
N TYR A 78 8.44 3.74 19.16
CA TYR A 78 8.55 3.90 17.70
C TYR A 78 8.63 5.35 17.26
N PHE A 79 7.80 6.20 17.87
CA PHE A 79 7.62 7.59 17.46
C PHE A 79 8.21 8.55 18.47
N GLU A 80 8.64 9.72 17.99
CA GLU A 80 9.01 10.85 18.86
C GLU A 80 7.86 11.16 19.83
N PRO A 81 8.14 11.59 21.09
CA PRO A 81 7.13 11.70 22.15
C PRO A 81 5.90 12.54 21.76
N TYR A 82 6.10 13.62 21.03
CA TYR A 82 5.00 14.45 20.52
C TYR A 82 4.08 13.65 19.59
N TRP A 83 4.65 12.86 18.69
CA TRP A 83 3.89 12.07 17.72
C TRP A 83 3.26 10.84 18.38
N ALA A 84 3.93 10.20 19.31
CA ALA A 84 3.37 9.08 20.08
C ALA A 84 2.07 9.46 20.80
N GLU A 85 1.99 10.70 21.34
CA GLU A 85 0.79 11.23 21.99
C GLU A 85 -0.27 11.72 20.98
N THR A 86 0.16 12.29 19.84
CA THR A 86 -0.72 12.98 18.88
C THR A 86 -1.39 12.04 17.90
N LEU A 87 -0.67 11.05 17.35
CA LEU A 87 -1.15 10.17 16.27
C LEU A 87 -2.48 9.46 16.60
N PRO A 88 -2.71 8.89 17.81
CA PRO A 88 -3.99 8.25 18.13
C PRO A 88 -5.19 9.17 17.96
N ASN A 89 -5.03 10.47 18.19
CA ASN A 89 -6.10 11.47 18.11
C ASN A 89 -6.30 11.99 16.68
N LEU A 90 -5.31 11.87 15.80
CA LEU A 90 -5.44 12.29 14.40
C LEU A 90 -6.27 11.29 13.57
N TYR A 91 -6.26 10.02 13.95
CA TYR A 91 -6.92 8.94 13.20
C TYR A 91 -8.22 8.43 13.84
N ASP A 92 -8.85 9.24 14.69
CA ASP A 92 -10.15 8.91 15.33
C ASP A 92 -11.37 9.23 14.45
N GLY A 93 -11.15 9.75 13.25
CA GLY A 93 -12.19 10.13 12.29
C GLY A 93 -12.66 11.58 12.38
N THR A 94 -12.07 12.40 13.26
CA THR A 94 -12.42 13.84 13.38
C THR A 94 -11.73 14.72 12.36
N PHE A 95 -10.55 14.30 11.85
CA PHE A 95 -9.76 15.03 10.88
C PHE A 95 -9.82 14.37 9.50
N SER A 96 -9.86 15.17 8.45
CA SER A 96 -9.64 14.72 7.08
C SER A 96 -8.15 14.46 6.81
N GLY A 97 -7.83 13.63 5.80
CA GLY A 97 -6.43 13.38 5.41
C GLY A 97 -5.66 14.67 5.07
N GLY A 98 -6.31 15.65 4.43
CA GLY A 98 -5.68 16.95 4.13
C GLY A 98 -5.39 17.78 5.38
N GLU A 99 -6.23 17.72 6.42
CA GLU A 99 -5.94 18.37 7.70
C GLU A 99 -4.79 17.68 8.41
N ILE A 100 -4.73 16.35 8.38
CA ILE A 100 -3.61 15.59 8.96
C ILE A 100 -2.31 15.90 8.23
N ASN A 101 -2.31 15.95 6.88
CA ASN A 101 -1.13 16.32 6.10
C ASN A 101 -0.53 17.68 6.54
N ASN A 102 -1.38 18.67 6.80
CA ASN A 102 -0.94 19.99 7.26
C ASN A 102 -0.34 20.00 8.68
N MET A 103 -0.51 18.95 9.45
CA MET A 103 0.02 18.81 10.82
C MET A 103 1.33 18.02 10.83
N LEU A 104 1.57 17.18 9.84
CA LEU A 104 2.76 16.32 9.75
C LEU A 104 3.99 17.12 9.30
N PRO A 105 5.22 16.64 9.61
CA PRO A 105 6.44 17.27 9.13
C PRO A 105 6.61 17.08 7.61
N ASP A 106 7.42 17.95 6.99
CA ASP A 106 7.73 17.87 5.54
C ASP A 106 8.31 16.51 5.18
N ASN A 107 9.25 15.99 5.98
CA ASN A 107 9.68 14.61 5.90
C ASN A 107 8.89 13.79 6.92
N VAL A 108 7.94 12.99 6.44
CA VAL A 108 7.05 12.20 7.31
C VAL A 108 7.81 11.18 8.17
N LEU A 109 8.98 10.72 7.76
CA LEU A 109 9.78 9.78 8.55
C LEU A 109 10.40 10.42 9.80
N ASP A 110 10.44 11.75 9.91
CA ASP A 110 10.90 12.46 11.11
C ASP A 110 9.95 12.30 12.32
N ILE A 111 8.80 11.64 12.12
CA ILE A 111 7.95 11.22 13.24
C ILE A 111 8.54 10.05 14.03
N LEU A 112 9.43 9.26 13.42
CA LEU A 112 10.09 8.13 14.07
C LEU A 112 11.26 8.60 14.96
N ILE A 113 11.50 7.90 16.06
CA ILE A 113 12.73 8.14 16.84
C ILE A 113 13.95 7.72 16.02
N ASP A 114 15.07 8.42 16.16
CA ASP A 114 16.30 8.24 15.37
C ASP A 114 16.77 6.79 15.27
N SER A 115 16.69 6.04 16.38
CA SER A 115 17.10 4.65 16.40
C SER A 115 16.17 3.75 15.57
N VAL A 116 14.88 4.00 15.60
CA VAL A 116 13.89 3.27 14.79
C VAL A 116 14.05 3.63 13.33
N LEU A 117 14.21 4.89 12.99
CA LEU A 117 14.43 5.34 11.61
C LEU A 117 15.72 4.73 11.03
N THR A 118 16.81 4.73 11.79
CA THR A 118 18.07 4.14 11.36
C THR A 118 17.93 2.65 11.10
N ASP A 119 17.25 1.93 12.00
CA ASP A 119 17.05 0.49 11.89
C ASP A 119 16.04 0.18 10.76
N PHE A 120 14.96 0.94 10.64
CA PHE A 120 13.99 0.83 9.54
C PHE A 120 14.65 1.01 8.16
N THR A 121 15.62 1.91 8.06
CA THR A 121 16.32 2.19 6.79
C THR A 121 17.30 1.09 6.41
N ASN A 122 17.96 0.44 7.39
CA ASN A 122 19.13 -0.40 7.14
C ASN A 122 18.94 -1.89 7.48
N ASN A 123 17.79 -2.26 8.04
CA ASN A 123 17.56 -3.62 8.55
C ASN A 123 16.18 -4.13 8.17
N ASP A 124 16.12 -5.06 7.22
CA ASP A 124 14.88 -5.68 6.78
C ASP A 124 14.20 -6.54 7.86
N ASP A 125 14.95 -6.97 8.88
CA ASP A 125 14.43 -7.71 10.03
C ASP A 125 13.85 -6.80 11.13
N GLN A 126 13.87 -5.47 10.94
CA GLN A 126 13.25 -4.53 11.85
C GLN A 126 11.73 -4.75 11.90
N PHE A 127 11.12 -4.62 13.08
CA PHE A 127 9.70 -4.97 13.30
C PHE A 127 8.74 -4.34 12.29
N LEU A 128 8.82 -3.03 12.05
CA LEU A 128 7.93 -2.36 11.09
C LEU A 128 8.17 -2.84 9.66
N ARG A 129 9.43 -3.12 9.29
CA ARG A 129 9.76 -3.72 7.98
C ARG A 129 9.15 -5.12 7.85
N GLN A 130 9.22 -5.94 8.90
CA GLN A 130 8.61 -7.26 8.90
C GLN A 130 7.09 -7.18 8.75
N THR A 131 6.41 -6.26 9.45
CA THR A 131 4.96 -6.10 9.30
C THR A 131 4.56 -5.67 7.89
N LEU A 132 5.35 -4.80 7.24
CA LEU A 132 5.13 -4.45 5.83
C LEU A 132 5.35 -5.65 4.90
N SER A 133 6.37 -6.47 5.17
CA SER A 133 6.65 -7.68 4.40
C SER A 133 5.52 -8.72 4.50
N GLU A 134 4.97 -8.93 5.70
CA GLU A 134 3.86 -9.84 5.91
C GLU A 134 2.56 -9.38 5.22
N ASN A 135 2.43 -8.08 4.95
CA ASN A 135 1.31 -7.48 4.25
C ASN A 135 1.61 -7.18 2.77
N THR A 136 2.77 -7.57 2.26
CA THR A 136 3.10 -7.52 0.82
C THR A 136 2.37 -8.64 0.08
N LEU A 137 1.64 -8.31 -1.00
CA LEU A 137 0.71 -9.21 -1.69
C LEU A 137 1.33 -9.93 -2.91
N LEU A 138 2.60 -10.32 -2.83
CA LEU A 138 3.33 -10.85 -3.99
C LEU A 138 3.63 -12.35 -3.93
N ASN A 139 3.58 -12.97 -2.74
CA ASN A 139 4.05 -14.34 -2.53
C ASN A 139 2.95 -15.39 -2.78
N TRP A 140 2.34 -15.34 -3.97
CA TRP A 140 1.34 -16.31 -4.39
C TRP A 140 1.18 -16.33 -5.92
N VAL A 141 0.29 -17.17 -6.44
CA VAL A 141 0.00 -17.28 -7.87
C VAL A 141 -1.49 -17.06 -8.07
N PRO A 142 -1.93 -15.98 -8.73
CA PRO A 142 -3.32 -15.81 -9.10
C PRO A 142 -3.80 -16.92 -10.05
N ASP A 143 -4.87 -17.61 -9.68
CA ASP A 143 -5.52 -18.65 -10.49
C ASP A 143 -6.61 -18.07 -11.41
N SER A 144 -7.26 -16.97 -10.98
CA SER A 144 -8.31 -16.30 -11.74
C SER A 144 -7.75 -15.19 -12.63
N PRO A 145 -8.41 -14.87 -13.76
CA PRO A 145 -8.05 -13.72 -14.59
C PRO A 145 -7.92 -12.44 -13.76
N THR A 146 -6.73 -11.86 -13.74
CA THR A 146 -6.37 -10.70 -12.91
C THR A 146 -5.85 -9.58 -13.78
N TYR A 147 -6.51 -8.43 -13.73
CA TYR A 147 -6.19 -7.26 -14.54
C TYR A 147 -5.71 -6.12 -13.64
N LEU A 148 -4.40 -5.88 -13.63
CA LEU A 148 -3.77 -4.77 -12.89
C LEU A 148 -3.83 -3.50 -13.74
N TYR A 149 -4.42 -2.43 -13.19
CA TYR A 149 -4.45 -1.11 -13.83
C TYR A 149 -3.69 -0.09 -13.00
N HIS A 150 -2.87 0.76 -13.65
CA HIS A 150 -2.13 1.80 -12.95
C HIS A 150 -1.82 2.97 -13.88
N GLY A 151 -1.97 4.21 -13.41
CA GLY A 151 -1.51 5.40 -14.12
C GLY A 151 -0.01 5.60 -13.97
N ILE A 152 0.74 5.81 -15.06
CA ILE A 152 2.20 6.03 -14.97
C ILE A 152 2.60 7.38 -14.36
N ALA A 153 1.68 8.31 -14.21
CA ALA A 153 1.88 9.59 -13.53
C ALA A 153 1.30 9.59 -12.11
N ASP A 154 1.12 8.41 -11.52
CA ASP A 154 0.60 8.28 -10.15
C ASP A 154 1.61 8.88 -9.15
N ASP A 155 1.15 9.88 -8.40
CA ASP A 155 1.92 10.71 -7.47
C ASP A 155 1.75 10.28 -6.00
N GLN A 156 0.98 9.20 -5.74
CA GLN A 156 0.72 8.69 -4.39
C GLN A 156 1.15 7.24 -4.21
N VAL A 157 0.83 6.39 -5.18
CA VAL A 157 1.23 4.99 -5.21
C VAL A 157 2.03 4.76 -6.48
N PRO A 158 3.36 4.62 -6.41
CA PRO A 158 4.19 4.41 -7.60
C PRO A 158 3.68 3.25 -8.44
N TYR A 159 3.52 3.45 -9.75
CA TYR A 159 3.00 2.43 -10.66
C TYR A 159 3.88 1.17 -10.70
N GLU A 160 5.11 1.29 -10.26
CA GLU A 160 6.05 0.19 -10.07
C GLU A 160 5.48 -0.91 -9.17
N ASN A 161 4.57 -0.59 -8.22
CA ASN A 161 3.83 -1.58 -7.44
C ASN A 161 3.11 -2.60 -8.35
N SER A 162 2.42 -2.11 -9.37
CA SER A 162 1.73 -2.98 -10.33
C SER A 162 2.70 -3.70 -11.26
N VAL A 163 3.81 -3.07 -11.64
CA VAL A 163 4.86 -3.70 -12.47
C VAL A 163 5.53 -4.84 -11.73
N VAL A 164 5.90 -4.62 -10.46
CA VAL A 164 6.52 -5.65 -9.61
C VAL A 164 5.53 -6.80 -9.38
N ALA A 165 4.26 -6.50 -9.07
CA ALA A 165 3.23 -7.51 -8.89
C ALA A 165 3.05 -8.37 -10.15
N TYR A 166 2.89 -7.74 -11.31
CA TYR A 166 2.77 -8.44 -12.60
C TYR A 166 3.97 -9.36 -12.86
N ASN A 167 5.19 -8.83 -12.75
CA ASN A 167 6.40 -9.61 -13.02
C ASN A 167 6.57 -10.78 -12.05
N THR A 168 6.24 -10.57 -10.79
CA THR A 168 6.32 -11.61 -9.75
C THR A 168 5.30 -12.71 -10.02
N PHE A 169 4.05 -12.37 -10.31
CA PHE A 169 3.01 -13.37 -10.62
C PHE A 169 3.35 -14.17 -11.88
N GLN A 170 3.86 -13.52 -12.93
CA GLN A 170 4.34 -14.23 -14.14
C GLN A 170 5.50 -15.17 -13.80
N SER A 171 6.46 -14.73 -12.97
CA SER A 171 7.60 -15.55 -12.56
C SER A 171 7.18 -16.73 -11.68
N ASN A 172 6.13 -16.56 -10.89
CA ASN A 172 5.54 -17.61 -10.06
C ASN A 172 4.68 -18.59 -10.86
N GLY A 173 4.43 -18.33 -12.16
CA GLY A 173 3.76 -19.24 -13.07
C GLY A 173 2.31 -18.90 -13.42
N SER A 174 1.80 -17.73 -13.02
CA SER A 174 0.47 -17.29 -13.46
C SER A 174 0.48 -16.94 -14.96
N SER A 175 -0.49 -17.45 -15.71
CA SER A 175 -0.69 -17.14 -17.13
C SER A 175 -1.78 -16.08 -17.38
N ASP A 176 -2.60 -15.79 -16.38
CA ASP A 176 -3.85 -15.03 -16.53
C ASP A 176 -3.79 -13.66 -15.83
N VAL A 177 -2.58 -13.14 -15.66
CA VAL A 177 -2.37 -11.77 -15.16
C VAL A 177 -2.03 -10.84 -16.32
N VAL A 178 -2.74 -9.72 -16.40
CA VAL A 178 -2.53 -8.65 -17.38
C VAL A 178 -2.20 -7.35 -16.65
N LEU A 179 -1.22 -6.60 -17.15
CA LEU A 179 -0.90 -5.26 -16.68
C LEU A 179 -1.27 -4.23 -17.75
N GLU A 180 -2.09 -3.26 -17.38
CA GLU A 180 -2.45 -2.13 -18.20
C GLU A 180 -2.00 -0.83 -17.54
N LEU A 181 -1.02 -0.16 -18.16
CA LEU A 181 -0.52 1.14 -17.70
C LEU A 181 -1.20 2.26 -18.47
N LEU A 182 -1.91 3.13 -17.75
CA LEU A 182 -2.53 4.32 -18.34
C LEU A 182 -1.46 5.39 -18.58
N PRO A 183 -1.54 6.12 -19.71
CA PRO A 183 -0.56 7.15 -20.06
C PRO A 183 -0.59 8.34 -19.08
N GLU A 184 0.46 9.16 -19.10
CA GLU A 184 0.57 10.38 -18.27
C GLU A 184 -0.67 11.31 -18.40
N SER A 185 -1.32 11.31 -19.57
CA SER A 185 -2.53 12.10 -19.81
C SER A 185 -3.73 11.68 -18.95
N ALA A 186 -3.68 10.51 -18.29
CA ALA A 186 -4.68 10.12 -17.29
C ALA A 186 -4.56 10.93 -15.99
N GLY A 187 -3.42 11.60 -15.78
CA GLY A 187 -3.11 12.41 -14.61
C GLY A 187 -2.59 11.61 -13.42
N GLY A 188 -2.42 12.28 -12.27
CA GLY A 188 -1.98 11.66 -11.02
C GLY A 188 -3.02 10.71 -10.43
N HIS A 189 -2.72 10.18 -9.24
CA HIS A 189 -3.48 9.12 -8.56
C HIS A 189 -5.01 9.32 -8.62
N THR A 190 -5.48 10.44 -8.11
CA THR A 190 -6.92 10.73 -8.04
C THR A 190 -7.56 10.88 -9.43
N SER A 191 -6.84 11.50 -10.38
CA SER A 191 -7.33 11.75 -11.73
C SER A 191 -7.43 10.47 -12.57
N ALA A 192 -6.52 9.54 -12.38
CA ALA A 192 -6.46 8.27 -13.10
C ALA A 192 -7.54 7.26 -12.66
N ALA A 193 -8.22 7.49 -11.54
CA ALA A 193 -9.22 6.55 -11.00
C ALA A 193 -10.38 6.29 -11.98
N ILE A 194 -11.01 7.34 -12.49
CA ILE A 194 -12.14 7.22 -13.44
C ILE A 194 -11.69 6.59 -14.77
N PRO A 195 -10.60 7.05 -15.43
CA PRO A 195 -10.06 6.38 -16.60
C PRO A 195 -9.79 4.88 -16.40
N SER A 196 -9.20 4.49 -15.26
CA SER A 196 -8.95 3.08 -14.93
C SER A 196 -10.24 2.26 -14.89
N ILE A 197 -11.27 2.76 -14.19
CA ILE A 197 -12.57 2.09 -14.07
C ILE A 197 -13.27 1.99 -15.44
N ILE A 198 -13.21 3.03 -16.25
CA ILE A 198 -13.83 3.02 -17.59
C ILE A 198 -13.12 2.02 -18.52
N SER A 199 -11.80 1.87 -18.40
CA SER A 199 -11.02 0.93 -19.23
C SER A 199 -11.43 -0.54 -19.03
N VAL A 200 -11.99 -0.87 -17.87
CA VAL A 200 -12.46 -2.23 -17.56
C VAL A 200 -13.84 -2.55 -18.17
N TYR A 201 -14.66 -1.53 -18.41
CA TYR A 201 -16.06 -1.72 -18.83
C TYR A 201 -16.26 -2.64 -20.05
N PRO A 202 -15.39 -2.63 -21.08
CA PRO A 202 -15.49 -3.57 -22.20
C PRO A 202 -15.18 -5.03 -21.85
N LEU A 203 -14.56 -5.32 -20.69
CA LEU A 203 -14.17 -6.65 -20.25
C LEU A 203 -15.21 -7.30 -19.31
N MET A 204 -16.15 -6.51 -18.83
CA MET A 204 -17.27 -6.95 -17.98
C MET A 204 -18.46 -7.41 -18.80
#